data_1e06153a6a984a2bfc23fde5a36a6fc9
#
_entry.id   1e06153a6a984a2bfc23fde5a36a6fc9
#
_cell.length_a   1.000
_cell.length_b   1.000
_cell.length_c   1.000
_cell.angle_alpha   90.00
_cell.angle_beta   90.00
_cell.angle_gamma   90.00
#
_symmetry.space_group_name_H-M   'P 1'
#
loop_
_entity.id
_entity.type
_entity.pdbx_description
1 polymer ?
#
loop_
_entity_poly.entity_id
_entity_poly.type
_entity_poly.pdbx_seq_one_letter_code
_entity_poly.pdbx_strand_id
1 'polypeptide(L)'
;MDETNPDVAIAYQTLLEVSREVQSEGWTFNKEDHVAVTPNDDNEIPILSNYLQIDLTQADAGDKKAVVRNGKLYDKYNHTDKWTDGAVDCDILWLFDWVDLPRPIQDYITARASTVTSSRIVGDQTQYQILQQKEAYMRAMALEYETNQGDYSFFGQPDGAHPYVGYQPYHALKR
;
A
#
# COMPACT_ATOMS: atom_id res chain seq x y z
N MET A 1 8.20 -16.96 -20.93
CA MET A 1 7.40 -17.93 -20.16
C MET A 1 6.59 -18.73 -21.15
N ASP A 2 6.49 -20.02 -20.96
CA ASP A 2 5.72 -20.89 -21.84
C ASP A 2 4.24 -20.72 -21.48
N GLU A 3 3.54 -19.83 -22.17
CA GLU A 3 2.11 -19.51 -21.94
C GLU A 3 1.17 -20.65 -22.28
N THR A 4 1.71 -21.78 -22.74
CA THR A 4 0.96 -22.95 -23.19
C THR A 4 0.46 -23.82 -22.03
N ASN A 5 0.99 -23.67 -20.81
CA ASN A 5 0.55 -24.46 -19.67
C ASN A 5 -0.42 -23.63 -18.78
N PRO A 6 -1.70 -24.04 -18.69
CA PRO A 6 -2.70 -23.31 -17.92
C PRO A 6 -2.34 -23.19 -16.43
N ASP A 7 -1.68 -24.17 -15.84
CA ASP A 7 -1.28 -24.13 -14.43
C ASP A 7 -0.23 -23.05 -14.17
N VAL A 8 0.71 -22.84 -15.11
CA VAL A 8 1.70 -21.77 -15.05
C VAL A 8 1.03 -20.41 -15.14
N ALA A 9 0.05 -20.27 -16.04
CA ALA A 9 -0.70 -19.02 -16.18
C ALA A 9 -1.49 -18.71 -14.89
N ILE A 10 -2.16 -19.70 -14.29
CA ILE A 10 -2.88 -19.54 -13.02
C ILE A 10 -1.91 -19.15 -11.89
N ALA A 11 -0.77 -19.83 -11.78
CA ALA A 11 0.23 -19.53 -10.76
C ALA A 11 0.78 -18.10 -10.90
N TYR A 12 1.07 -17.68 -12.14
CA TYR A 12 1.58 -16.33 -12.42
C TYR A 12 0.54 -15.24 -12.11
N GLN A 13 -0.72 -15.42 -12.55
CA GLN A 13 -1.78 -14.48 -12.22
C GLN A 13 -2.04 -14.42 -10.71
N THR A 14 -2.00 -15.55 -10.02
CA THR A 14 -2.11 -15.59 -8.55
C THR A 14 -0.96 -14.83 -7.88
N LEU A 15 0.27 -14.93 -8.41
CA LEU A 15 1.41 -14.19 -7.87
C LEU A 15 1.21 -12.67 -8.01
N LEU A 16 0.71 -12.21 -9.16
CA LEU A 16 0.41 -10.79 -9.38
C LEU A 16 -0.73 -10.28 -8.48
N GLU A 17 -1.81 -11.07 -8.34
CA GLU A 17 -2.92 -10.76 -7.43
C GLU A 17 -2.42 -10.61 -5.99
N VAL A 18 -1.67 -11.60 -5.50
CA VAL A 18 -1.12 -11.61 -4.14
C VAL A 18 -0.10 -10.52 -3.93
N SER A 19 0.75 -10.22 -4.93
CA SER A 19 1.70 -9.11 -4.85
C SER A 19 0.98 -7.78 -4.63
N ARG A 20 -0.07 -7.50 -5.41
CA ARG A 20 -0.89 -6.30 -5.23
C ARG A 20 -1.60 -6.28 -3.87
N GLU A 21 -2.15 -7.40 -3.42
CA GLU A 21 -2.83 -7.54 -2.14
C GLU A 21 -1.89 -7.24 -0.97
N VAL A 22 -0.71 -7.86 -0.95
CA VAL A 22 0.29 -7.67 0.10
C VAL A 22 0.81 -6.23 0.12
N GLN A 23 1.10 -5.65 -1.03
CA GLN A 23 1.56 -4.25 -1.10
C GLN A 23 0.47 -3.26 -0.69
N SER A 24 -0.81 -3.60 -0.86
CA SER A 24 -1.95 -2.77 -0.41
C SER A 24 -2.12 -2.75 1.11
N GLU A 25 -1.43 -3.62 1.86
CA GLU A 25 -1.40 -3.57 3.34
C GLU A 25 -0.73 -2.27 3.85
N GLY A 26 0.12 -1.64 3.04
CA GLY A 26 0.80 -0.39 3.37
C GLY A 26 2.02 -0.60 4.27
N TRP A 27 3.16 -0.87 3.64
CA TRP A 27 4.45 -1.10 4.30
C TRP A 27 5.30 0.16 4.25
N THR A 28 6.26 0.30 5.16
CA THR A 28 7.19 1.44 5.20
C THR A 28 7.92 1.64 3.86
N PHE A 29 8.24 0.54 3.15
CA PHE A 29 8.97 0.64 1.88
C PHE A 29 8.14 1.22 0.72
N ASN A 30 6.80 1.14 0.77
CA ASN A 30 5.95 1.57 -0.34
C ASN A 30 4.95 2.67 0.03
N LYS A 31 5.05 3.20 1.24
CA LYS A 31 4.27 4.35 1.70
C LYS A 31 5.15 5.60 1.69
N GLU A 32 4.75 6.62 0.96
CA GLU A 32 5.40 7.91 0.96
C GLU A 32 4.41 8.99 1.38
N ASP A 33 4.82 9.76 2.38
CA ASP A 33 4.07 10.92 2.86
C ASP A 33 4.65 12.20 2.21
N HIS A 34 3.82 13.22 2.02
CA HIS A 34 4.25 14.53 1.50
C HIS A 34 4.80 14.51 0.06
N VAL A 35 4.20 13.73 -0.84
CA VAL A 35 4.56 13.73 -2.26
C VAL A 35 3.86 14.88 -2.98
N ALA A 36 4.63 15.81 -3.53
CA ALA A 36 4.09 16.92 -4.31
C ALA A 36 3.63 16.45 -5.70
N VAL A 37 2.33 16.38 -5.93
CA VAL A 37 1.73 15.98 -7.21
C VAL A 37 1.27 17.22 -7.97
N THR A 38 1.83 17.43 -9.16
CA THR A 38 1.49 18.59 -9.99
C THR A 38 0.35 18.25 -10.95
N PRO A 39 -0.71 19.07 -11.01
CA PRO A 39 -1.76 18.93 -12.01
C PRO A 39 -1.21 19.07 -13.44
N ASN A 40 -1.86 18.42 -14.39
CA ASN A 40 -1.57 18.57 -15.81
C ASN A 40 -2.07 19.92 -16.38
N ASP A 41 -1.92 20.14 -17.69
CA ASP A 41 -2.34 21.38 -18.38
C ASP A 41 -3.85 21.65 -18.25
N ASP A 42 -4.65 20.62 -18.02
CA ASP A 42 -6.09 20.72 -17.78
C ASP A 42 -6.45 20.97 -16.31
N ASN A 43 -5.46 21.20 -15.46
CA ASN A 43 -5.57 21.29 -14.00
C ASN A 43 -6.11 20.02 -13.34
N GLU A 44 -5.88 18.84 -13.91
CA GLU A 44 -6.31 17.55 -13.40
C GLU A 44 -5.12 16.74 -12.87
N ILE A 45 -5.35 15.93 -11.86
CA ILE A 45 -4.35 14.99 -11.33
C ILE A 45 -4.76 13.57 -11.76
N PRO A 46 -4.13 13.02 -12.81
CA PRO A 46 -4.41 11.66 -13.24
C PRO A 46 -3.82 10.66 -12.23
N ILE A 47 -4.55 9.57 -11.98
CA ILE A 47 -4.09 8.48 -11.12
C ILE A 47 -3.26 7.52 -11.97
N LEU A 48 -2.01 7.33 -11.58
CA LEU A 48 -1.10 6.43 -12.27
C LEU A 48 -1.41 4.97 -11.90
N SER A 49 -1.08 4.05 -12.81
CA SER A 49 -1.36 2.60 -12.63
C SER A 49 -0.61 1.96 -11.46
N ASN A 50 0.46 2.60 -11.00
CA ASN A 50 1.26 2.20 -9.84
C ASN A 50 0.85 2.89 -8.53
N TYR A 51 -0.26 3.63 -8.51
CA TYR A 51 -0.87 4.12 -7.27
C TYR A 51 -1.85 3.08 -6.73
N LEU A 52 -1.55 2.51 -5.56
CA LEU A 52 -2.49 1.65 -4.82
C LEU A 52 -3.49 2.50 -4.04
N GLN A 53 -2.99 3.59 -3.46
CA GLN A 53 -3.79 4.57 -2.74
C GLN A 53 -3.16 5.95 -2.90
N ILE A 54 -3.99 6.98 -2.92
CA ILE A 54 -3.58 8.38 -2.85
C ILE A 54 -4.60 9.14 -1.99
N ASP A 55 -4.11 9.95 -1.08
CA ASP A 55 -4.93 10.85 -0.26
C ASP A 55 -4.20 12.18 -0.09
N LEU A 56 -4.91 13.22 0.32
CA LEU A 56 -4.29 14.50 0.67
C LEU A 56 -3.59 14.39 2.01
N THR A 57 -2.39 14.95 2.11
CA THR A 57 -1.74 15.12 3.41
C THR A 57 -2.62 15.96 4.34
N GLN A 58 -2.59 15.65 5.62
CA GLN A 58 -3.42 16.34 6.62
C GLN A 58 -3.18 17.86 6.66
N ALA A 59 -1.97 18.32 6.29
CA ALA A 59 -1.62 19.73 6.21
C ALA A 59 -2.32 20.45 5.05
N ASP A 60 -2.45 19.79 3.89
CA ASP A 60 -3.07 20.35 2.68
C ASP A 60 -4.56 20.02 2.57
N ALA A 61 -5.07 19.13 3.41
CA ALA A 61 -6.47 18.73 3.38
C ALA A 61 -7.40 19.93 3.60
N GLY A 62 -7.08 20.87 4.53
CA GLY A 62 -7.92 22.02 4.80
C GLY A 62 -9.41 21.69 4.72
N ASP A 63 -10.13 22.39 3.84
CA ASP A 63 -11.53 22.08 3.48
C ASP A 63 -11.66 21.11 2.29
N LYS A 64 -10.56 20.52 1.80
CA LYS A 64 -10.55 19.58 0.65
C LYS A 64 -10.64 18.13 1.14
N LYS A 65 -11.30 17.28 0.36
CA LYS A 65 -11.37 15.83 0.60
C LYS A 65 -11.20 15.09 -0.72
N ALA A 66 -10.02 14.52 -0.93
CA ALA A 66 -9.71 13.80 -2.13
C ALA A 66 -10.33 12.39 -2.18
N VAL A 67 -10.75 11.99 -3.36
CA VAL A 67 -11.11 10.60 -3.70
C VAL A 67 -10.76 10.35 -5.17
N VAL A 68 -10.54 9.10 -5.52
CA VAL A 68 -10.32 8.71 -6.92
C VAL A 68 -11.67 8.54 -7.63
N ARG A 69 -11.86 9.28 -8.75
CA ARG A 69 -13.02 9.14 -9.65
C ARG A 69 -12.57 9.22 -11.11
N ASN A 70 -13.04 8.31 -11.92
CA ASN A 70 -12.74 8.28 -13.36
C ASN A 70 -11.23 8.35 -13.66
N GLY A 71 -10.40 7.71 -12.84
CA GLY A 71 -8.94 7.72 -13.01
C GLY A 71 -8.26 9.05 -12.67
N LYS A 72 -8.95 9.94 -11.95
CA LYS A 72 -8.44 11.25 -11.53
C LYS A 72 -8.69 11.48 -10.04
N LEU A 73 -7.89 12.35 -9.44
CA LEU A 73 -8.13 12.85 -8.09
C LEU A 73 -9.29 13.86 -8.13
N TYR A 74 -10.30 13.64 -7.30
CA TYR A 74 -11.51 14.44 -7.23
C TYR A 74 -11.70 15.01 -5.82
N ASP A 75 -11.92 16.31 -5.72
CA ASP A 75 -12.27 16.96 -4.47
C ASP A 75 -13.77 16.79 -4.18
N LYS A 76 -14.08 16.00 -3.15
CA LYS A 76 -15.47 15.77 -2.71
C LYS A 76 -16.10 17.00 -2.08
N TYR A 77 -15.31 17.87 -1.47
CA TYR A 77 -15.83 19.04 -0.76
C TYR A 77 -16.27 20.13 -1.76
N ASN A 78 -15.38 20.46 -2.70
CA ASN A 78 -15.64 21.46 -3.73
C ASN A 78 -16.34 20.90 -4.98
N HIS A 79 -16.60 19.59 -5.03
CA HIS A 79 -17.26 18.91 -6.15
C HIS A 79 -16.56 19.13 -7.50
N THR A 80 -15.23 19.13 -7.54
CA THR A 80 -14.43 19.38 -8.73
C THR A 80 -13.27 18.40 -8.88
N ASP A 81 -12.84 18.15 -10.11
CA ASP A 81 -11.59 17.45 -10.45
C ASP A 81 -10.47 18.42 -10.87
N LYS A 82 -10.70 19.74 -10.72
CA LYS A 82 -9.75 20.79 -11.09
C LYS A 82 -8.97 21.28 -9.87
N TRP A 83 -7.65 21.20 -9.96
CA TRP A 83 -6.67 21.58 -8.95
C TRP A 83 -5.88 22.78 -9.44
N THR A 84 -6.38 23.97 -9.19
CA THR A 84 -5.84 25.23 -9.75
C THR A 84 -4.78 25.88 -8.88
N ASP A 85 -4.60 25.43 -7.63
CA ASP A 85 -3.74 26.06 -6.65
C ASP A 85 -2.26 25.62 -6.74
N GLY A 86 -1.90 24.90 -7.82
CA GLY A 86 -0.55 24.38 -8.04
C GLY A 86 -0.38 22.93 -7.59
N ALA A 87 0.83 22.56 -7.17
CA ALA A 87 1.11 21.21 -6.68
C ALA A 87 0.33 20.94 -5.40
N VAL A 88 -0.16 19.71 -5.28
CA VAL A 88 -0.93 19.21 -4.13
C VAL A 88 -0.07 18.21 -3.37
N ASP A 89 0.01 18.35 -2.07
CA ASP A 89 0.77 17.48 -1.20
C ASP A 89 -0.07 16.25 -0.83
N CYS A 90 0.40 15.07 -1.23
CA CYS A 90 -0.34 13.81 -1.14
C CYS A 90 0.47 12.74 -0.39
N ASP A 91 -0.24 11.89 0.32
CA ASP A 91 0.26 10.64 0.86
C ASP A 91 -0.06 9.52 -0.12
N ILE A 92 0.96 8.83 -0.61
CA ILE A 92 0.83 7.84 -1.70
C ILE A 92 1.30 6.47 -1.22
N LEU A 93 0.48 5.47 -1.54
CA LEU A 93 0.85 4.07 -1.43
C LEU A 93 1.15 3.53 -2.83
N TRP A 94 2.41 3.12 -3.03
CA TRP A 94 2.91 2.70 -4.32
C TRP A 94 2.76 1.20 -4.56
N LEU A 95 2.56 0.83 -5.82
CA LEU A 95 2.77 -0.53 -6.31
C LEU A 95 4.14 -0.60 -6.98
N PHE A 96 5.05 -1.34 -6.40
CA PHE A 96 6.38 -1.56 -6.97
C PHE A 96 6.44 -2.85 -7.78
N ASP A 97 7.34 -2.85 -8.77
CA ASP A 97 7.68 -4.05 -9.51
C ASP A 97 8.44 -5.05 -8.63
N TRP A 98 8.39 -6.33 -9.03
CA TRP A 98 8.98 -7.42 -8.25
C TRP A 98 10.43 -7.21 -7.85
N VAL A 99 11.23 -6.61 -8.74
CA VAL A 99 12.68 -6.38 -8.53
C VAL A 99 12.98 -5.33 -7.47
N ASP A 100 12.03 -4.43 -7.23
CA ASP A 100 12.16 -3.31 -6.27
C ASP A 100 11.62 -3.66 -4.89
N LEU A 101 11.01 -4.84 -4.74
CA LEU A 101 10.48 -5.29 -3.46
C LEU A 101 11.60 -5.77 -2.52
N PRO A 102 11.55 -5.44 -1.22
CA PRO A 102 12.43 -6.02 -0.22
C PRO A 102 12.32 -7.55 -0.17
N ARG A 103 13.45 -8.23 0.04
CA ARG A 103 13.50 -9.69 0.02
C ARG A 103 12.48 -10.38 0.97
N PRO A 104 12.30 -9.94 2.22
CA PRO A 104 11.31 -10.55 3.11
C PRO A 104 9.88 -10.44 2.59
N ILE A 105 9.56 -9.35 1.87
CA ILE A 105 8.26 -9.14 1.24
C ILE A 105 8.08 -10.08 0.04
N GLN A 106 9.13 -10.24 -0.82
CA GLN A 106 9.10 -11.21 -1.92
C GLN A 106 8.87 -12.64 -1.42
N ASP A 107 9.56 -13.02 -0.34
CA ASP A 107 9.43 -14.34 0.26
C ASP A 107 8.03 -14.57 0.85
N TYR A 108 7.45 -13.56 1.50
CA TYR A 108 6.07 -13.61 1.99
C TYR A 108 5.05 -13.71 0.83
N ILE A 109 5.16 -12.86 -0.20
CA ILE A 109 4.30 -12.92 -1.39
C ILE A 109 4.37 -14.30 -2.05
N THR A 110 5.58 -14.86 -2.21
CA THR A 110 5.78 -16.18 -2.80
C THR A 110 5.11 -17.28 -1.97
N ALA A 111 5.26 -17.24 -0.65
CA ALA A 111 4.64 -18.23 0.23
C ALA A 111 3.11 -18.15 0.17
N ARG A 112 2.54 -16.95 0.25
CA ARG A 112 1.08 -16.72 0.15
C ARG A 112 0.53 -17.12 -1.22
N ALA A 113 1.20 -16.74 -2.31
CA ALA A 113 0.82 -17.15 -3.65
C ALA A 113 0.87 -18.68 -3.83
N SER A 114 1.85 -19.35 -3.23
CA SER A 114 1.94 -20.83 -3.25
C SER A 114 0.76 -21.47 -2.51
N THR A 115 0.36 -20.94 -1.36
CA THR A 115 -0.81 -21.43 -0.60
C THR A 115 -2.09 -21.28 -1.42
N VAL A 116 -2.31 -20.11 -2.02
CA VAL A 116 -3.50 -19.84 -2.84
C VAL A 116 -3.51 -20.70 -4.10
N THR A 117 -2.38 -20.80 -4.80
CA THR A 117 -2.24 -21.62 -6.02
C THR A 117 -2.49 -23.10 -5.73
N SER A 118 -1.95 -23.62 -4.62
CA SER A 118 -2.18 -25.01 -4.20
C SER A 118 -3.67 -25.30 -3.99
N SER A 119 -4.41 -24.37 -3.40
CA SER A 119 -5.85 -24.53 -3.23
C SER A 119 -6.64 -24.47 -4.54
N ARG A 120 -6.16 -23.69 -5.54
CA ARG A 120 -6.82 -23.54 -6.85
C ARG A 120 -6.56 -24.72 -7.79
N ILE A 121 -5.37 -25.34 -7.72
CA ILE A 121 -4.92 -26.34 -8.70
C ILE A 121 -4.95 -27.75 -8.09
N VAL A 122 -4.41 -27.94 -6.89
CA VAL A 122 -4.17 -29.28 -6.33
C VAL A 122 -5.31 -29.73 -5.41
N GLY A 123 -5.77 -28.85 -4.53
CA GLY A 123 -6.87 -29.16 -3.59
C GLY A 123 -6.51 -30.16 -2.48
N ASP A 124 -5.22 -30.44 -2.24
CA ASP A 124 -4.76 -31.32 -1.15
C ASP A 124 -4.73 -30.58 0.18
N GLN A 125 -5.53 -31.05 1.14
CA GLN A 125 -5.66 -30.48 2.47
C GLN A 125 -4.36 -30.54 3.27
N THR A 126 -3.59 -31.62 3.15
CA THR A 126 -2.33 -31.77 3.89
C THR A 126 -1.28 -30.80 3.38
N GLN A 127 -1.13 -30.72 2.07
CA GLN A 127 -0.23 -29.78 1.42
C GLN A 127 -0.61 -28.32 1.75
N TYR A 128 -1.89 -28.01 1.71
CA TYR A 128 -2.40 -26.68 2.06
C TYR A 128 -2.01 -26.27 3.50
N GLN A 129 -2.16 -27.17 4.47
CA GLN A 129 -1.77 -26.91 5.86
C GLN A 129 -0.26 -26.63 6.01
N ILE A 130 0.60 -27.38 5.31
CA ILE A 130 2.05 -27.19 5.31
C ILE A 130 2.40 -25.81 4.72
N LEU A 131 1.79 -25.45 3.59
CA LEU A 131 2.02 -24.16 2.94
C LEU A 131 1.52 -23.00 3.79
N GLN A 132 0.39 -23.15 4.47
CA GLN A 132 -0.16 -22.15 5.38
C GLN A 132 0.76 -21.90 6.59
N GLN A 133 1.39 -22.94 7.14
CA GLN A 133 2.40 -22.76 8.21
C GLN A 133 3.62 -21.99 7.69
N LYS A 134 4.09 -22.30 6.47
CA LYS A 134 5.18 -21.56 5.83
C LYS A 134 4.80 -20.11 5.58
N GLU A 135 3.60 -19.84 5.09
CA GLU A 135 3.08 -18.50 4.88
C GLU A 135 3.07 -17.68 6.19
N ALA A 136 2.57 -18.28 7.28
CA ALA A 136 2.56 -17.63 8.59
C ALA A 136 3.98 -17.28 9.07
N TYR A 137 4.95 -18.18 8.86
CA TYR A 137 6.35 -17.92 9.19
C TYR A 137 6.93 -16.77 8.34
N MET A 138 6.71 -16.77 7.01
CA MET A 138 7.21 -15.72 6.13
C MET A 138 6.56 -14.37 6.41
N ARG A 139 5.26 -14.36 6.78
CA ARG A 139 4.59 -13.13 7.24
C ARG A 139 5.23 -12.58 8.51
N ALA A 140 5.58 -13.43 9.46
CA ALA A 140 6.28 -13.00 10.69
C ALA A 140 7.64 -12.35 10.39
N MET A 141 8.41 -12.92 9.45
CA MET A 141 9.68 -12.35 8.99
C MET A 141 9.50 -11.00 8.27
N ALA A 142 8.45 -10.88 7.47
CA ALA A 142 8.10 -9.62 6.81
C ALA A 142 7.73 -8.53 7.84
N LEU A 143 6.96 -8.87 8.87
CA LEU A 143 6.60 -7.94 9.95
C LEU A 143 7.81 -7.55 10.81
N GLU A 144 8.75 -8.47 11.05
CA GLU A 144 10.01 -8.16 11.73
C GLU A 144 10.83 -7.15 10.91
N TYR A 145 10.95 -7.37 9.58
CA TYR A 145 11.60 -6.43 8.67
C TYR A 145 10.91 -5.05 8.73
N GLU A 146 9.59 -5.00 8.65
CA GLU A 146 8.79 -3.78 8.73
C GLU A 146 9.06 -3.02 10.03
N THR A 147 9.06 -3.73 11.16
CA THR A 147 9.32 -3.13 12.47
C THR A 147 10.74 -2.53 12.55
N ASN A 148 11.73 -3.21 11.95
CA ASN A 148 13.10 -2.74 11.93
C ASN A 148 13.29 -1.54 10.97
N GLN A 149 12.56 -1.51 9.86
CA GLN A 149 12.61 -0.40 8.89
C GLN A 149 11.87 0.84 9.38
N GLY A 150 10.73 0.65 10.04
CA GLY A 150 9.89 1.75 10.50
C GLY A 150 10.39 2.42 11.77
N ASP A 151 11.44 1.88 12.41
CA ASP A 151 11.98 2.38 13.69
C ASP A 151 10.88 2.69 14.72
N TYR A 152 9.79 1.91 14.69
CA TYR A 152 8.65 2.12 15.58
C TYR A 152 9.07 2.00 17.05
N SER A 153 8.82 3.05 17.81
CA SER A 153 8.99 3.05 19.26
C SER A 153 7.64 3.09 19.97
N PHE A 154 7.62 2.67 21.23
CA PHE A 154 6.43 2.77 22.08
C PHE A 154 5.90 4.22 22.20
N PHE A 155 6.74 5.22 21.98
CA PHE A 155 6.42 6.64 22.08
C PHE A 155 6.18 7.32 20.72
N GLY A 156 6.12 6.59 19.61
CA GLY A 156 5.94 7.10 18.26
C GLY A 156 7.18 6.94 17.39
N GLN A 157 7.12 7.46 16.17
CA GLN A 157 8.25 7.44 15.24
C GLN A 157 9.38 8.35 15.74
N PRO A 158 10.67 7.95 15.59
CA PRO A 158 11.81 8.74 16.04
C PRO A 158 12.03 10.04 15.27
N ASP A 159 11.44 10.20 14.09
CA ASP A 159 11.64 11.36 13.20
C ASP A 159 11.03 12.67 13.70
N GLY A 160 10.76 12.80 14.98
CA GLY A 160 10.60 14.08 15.67
C GLY A 160 9.50 15.01 15.17
N ALA A 161 8.75 14.63 14.15
CA ALA A 161 7.67 15.44 13.58
C ALA A 161 6.44 15.54 14.52
N HIS A 162 6.34 14.65 15.48
CA HIS A 162 5.34 14.73 16.53
C HIS A 162 6.01 14.91 17.88
N PRO A 163 6.09 16.16 18.38
CA PRO A 163 6.46 16.38 19.77
C PRO A 163 5.52 15.53 20.62
N TYR A 164 6.06 14.82 21.60
CA TYR A 164 5.30 14.07 22.59
C TYR A 164 4.13 14.91 23.08
N VAL A 165 2.96 14.68 22.50
CA VAL A 165 1.73 15.35 22.92
C VAL A 165 1.25 14.56 24.13
N GLY A 166 1.68 14.97 25.30
CA GLY A 166 1.10 14.49 26.55
C GLY A 166 -0.41 14.60 26.45
N TYR A 167 -1.14 13.66 27.07
CA TYR A 167 -2.60 13.67 27.11
C TYR A 167 -3.12 15.06 27.45
N GLN A 168 -3.65 15.76 26.46
CA GLN A 168 -4.27 17.07 26.61
C GLN A 168 -5.79 16.88 26.45
N PRO A 169 -6.55 16.86 27.55
CA PRO A 169 -7.98 16.57 27.51
C PRO A 169 -8.79 17.47 26.57
N TYR A 170 -8.33 18.68 26.34
CA TYR A 170 -9.03 19.63 25.48
C TYR A 170 -8.97 19.28 23.98
N HIS A 171 -7.97 18.53 23.54
CA HIS A 171 -7.90 18.05 22.15
C HIS A 171 -8.99 17.04 21.82
N ALA A 172 -9.46 16.28 22.81
CA ALA A 172 -10.59 15.37 22.64
C ALA A 172 -11.93 16.10 22.45
N LEU A 173 -11.98 17.40 22.79
CA LEU A 173 -13.19 18.23 22.68
C LEU A 173 -13.23 19.08 21.39
N LYS A 174 -12.15 19.11 20.60
CA LYS A 174 -12.15 19.73 19.28
C LYS A 174 -12.72 18.74 18.26
N ARG A 175 -13.97 18.97 17.88
CA ARG A 175 -14.62 18.37 16.71
C ARG A 175 -14.51 19.28 15.52
#